data_39ca6883ca2257870379c2466c8dd9fa
#
_entry.id   39ca6883ca2257870379c2466c8dd9fa
#
_cell.length_a   1.000
_cell.length_b   1.000
_cell.length_c   1.000
_cell.angle_alpha   90.00
_cell.angle_beta   90.00
_cell.angle_gamma   90.00
#
_symmetry.space_group_name_H-M   'P 1'
#
loop_
_entity.id
_entity.type
_entity.pdbx_description
1 polymer ?
#
loop_
_entity_poly.entity_id
_entity_poly.type
_entity_poly.pdbx_seq_one_letter_code
_entity_poly.pdbx_strand_id
1 'polypeptide(L)'
;MNFQRATPSVEQGQDPPGLQAVLARVHWVLVNPSHPGNVGATARALKVTGFHQLWQVDSNQALAAQRLLDPQAIAMASGADDLLQKAHHAQSLDQALQPCLLSLAFTARPREFEPPRRSLQQGLKEALDLLRLYPEAPVAMVFGAERAGLTNDELMSCSRVCGLSVNPGFGSLNLSQAVQVVAYFLRHLVMQEGLDEQAKGQGQGQGPSVSGSPPALAPAASVQALYRTLQQLALASGYLDPKEPGRFRDRLQRLASRTQLLEDEAQLLHGLSREILKRLG
;
A
#
# COMPACT_ATOMS: atom_id res chain seq x y z
N MET A 1 -20.83 -0.25 -47.50
CA MET A 1 -21.33 0.09 -46.16
C MET A 1 -20.16 0.61 -45.34
N ASN A 2 -20.04 1.95 -45.24
CA ASN A 2 -18.98 2.61 -44.49
C ASN A 2 -19.37 2.67 -42.98
N PHE A 3 -18.74 1.86 -42.19
CA PHE A 3 -18.78 2.03 -40.71
C PHE A 3 -17.78 3.12 -40.30
N GLN A 4 -18.16 4.37 -40.40
CA GLN A 4 -17.51 5.43 -39.62
C GLN A 4 -17.94 5.29 -38.16
N ARG A 5 -17.13 4.60 -37.37
CA ARG A 5 -17.22 4.72 -35.91
C ARG A 5 -16.68 6.10 -35.54
N ALA A 6 -17.58 6.96 -35.09
CA ALA A 6 -17.18 8.18 -34.39
C ALA A 6 -16.35 7.78 -33.17
N THR A 7 -15.07 8.07 -33.21
CA THR A 7 -14.22 8.10 -32.03
C THR A 7 -14.73 9.23 -31.14
N PRO A 8 -15.16 9.00 -29.91
CA PRO A 8 -15.48 10.10 -29.01
C PRO A 8 -14.20 10.91 -28.84
N SER A 9 -14.27 12.20 -29.15
CA SER A 9 -13.24 13.17 -28.81
C SER A 9 -13.03 13.13 -27.32
N VAL A 10 -11.86 12.62 -26.90
CA VAL A 10 -11.40 12.73 -25.51
C VAL A 10 -11.14 14.23 -25.31
N GLU A 11 -12.12 14.93 -24.75
CA GLU A 11 -11.88 16.25 -24.20
C GLU A 11 -10.72 16.12 -23.22
N GLN A 12 -9.67 16.93 -23.39
CA GLN A 12 -8.54 17.04 -22.48
C GLN A 12 -9.03 17.72 -21.19
N GLY A 13 -9.93 17.05 -20.46
CA GLY A 13 -10.42 17.47 -19.18
C GLY A 13 -9.43 17.06 -18.10
N GLN A 14 -9.14 17.96 -17.17
CA GLN A 14 -8.47 17.62 -15.93
C GLN A 14 -9.35 16.63 -15.14
N ASP A 15 -8.70 15.68 -14.48
CA ASP A 15 -9.42 14.78 -13.56
C ASP A 15 -10.22 15.60 -12.53
N PRO A 16 -11.45 15.19 -12.19
CA PRO A 16 -12.24 15.86 -11.17
C PRO A 16 -11.46 16.04 -9.86
N PRO A 17 -11.59 17.17 -9.14
CA PRO A 17 -10.84 17.41 -7.91
C PRO A 17 -10.97 16.31 -6.86
N GLY A 18 -12.15 15.69 -6.74
CA GLY A 18 -12.37 14.56 -5.83
C GLY A 18 -11.56 13.32 -6.20
N LEU A 19 -11.44 13.01 -7.49
CA LEU A 19 -10.59 11.93 -7.99
C LEU A 19 -9.12 12.21 -7.67
N GLN A 20 -8.63 13.43 -7.99
CA GLN A 20 -7.24 13.82 -7.71
C GLN A 20 -6.90 13.70 -6.22
N ALA A 21 -7.81 14.15 -5.33
CA ALA A 21 -7.63 14.06 -3.89
C ALA A 21 -7.49 12.61 -3.38
N VAL A 22 -8.21 11.66 -3.97
CA VAL A 22 -8.08 10.24 -3.65
C VAL A 22 -6.76 9.69 -4.17
N LEU A 23 -6.43 9.93 -5.46
CA LEU A 23 -5.22 9.39 -6.10
C LEU A 23 -3.93 9.92 -5.44
N ALA A 24 -3.93 11.16 -4.95
CA ALA A 24 -2.78 11.79 -4.30
C ALA A 24 -2.37 11.10 -2.96
N ARG A 25 -3.26 10.32 -2.36
CA ARG A 25 -3.03 9.64 -1.09
C ARG A 25 -2.68 8.16 -1.24
N VAL A 26 -2.41 7.70 -2.45
CA VAL A 26 -1.96 6.33 -2.71
C VAL A 26 -0.45 6.32 -2.88
N HIS A 27 0.27 5.73 -1.94
CA HIS A 27 1.72 5.54 -1.99
C HIS A 27 2.05 4.28 -2.79
N TRP A 28 2.89 4.42 -3.82
CA TRP A 28 3.36 3.33 -4.67
C TRP A 28 4.77 2.98 -4.27
N VAL A 29 4.93 1.89 -3.54
CA VAL A 29 6.17 1.53 -2.85
C VAL A 29 6.88 0.41 -3.60
N LEU A 30 8.06 0.70 -4.14
CA LEU A 30 8.96 -0.27 -4.76
C LEU A 30 10.04 -0.65 -3.75
N VAL A 31 10.10 -1.91 -3.35
CA VAL A 31 11.06 -2.41 -2.37
C VAL A 31 12.23 -3.05 -3.10
N ASN A 32 13.42 -2.48 -2.95
CA ASN A 32 14.67 -2.94 -3.55
C ASN A 32 14.55 -3.25 -5.06
N PRO A 33 13.98 -2.34 -5.89
CA PRO A 33 13.90 -2.59 -7.34
C PRO A 33 15.29 -2.75 -7.91
N SER A 34 15.51 -3.76 -8.77
CA SER A 34 16.84 -4.06 -9.28
C SER A 34 17.16 -3.35 -10.59
N HIS A 35 16.17 -3.13 -11.45
CA HIS A 35 16.35 -2.55 -12.79
C HIS A 35 15.86 -1.10 -12.88
N PRO A 36 16.74 -0.14 -13.21
CA PRO A 36 16.35 1.26 -13.39
C PRO A 36 15.21 1.44 -14.40
N GLY A 37 15.23 0.68 -15.50
CA GLY A 37 14.16 0.72 -16.50
C GLY A 37 12.77 0.38 -15.97
N ASN A 38 12.67 -0.52 -14.99
CA ASN A 38 11.39 -0.83 -14.33
C ASN A 38 10.91 0.32 -13.44
N VAL A 39 11.82 1.05 -12.81
CA VAL A 39 11.50 2.25 -12.02
C VAL A 39 10.94 3.34 -12.94
N GLY A 40 11.61 3.59 -14.09
CA GLY A 40 11.14 4.54 -15.09
C GLY A 40 9.78 4.15 -15.68
N ALA A 41 9.61 2.90 -16.10
CA ALA A 41 8.34 2.40 -16.62
C ALA A 41 7.22 2.46 -15.57
N THR A 42 7.54 2.27 -14.28
CA THR A 42 6.60 2.47 -13.17
C THR A 42 6.18 3.94 -13.07
N ALA A 43 7.12 4.89 -13.13
CA ALA A 43 6.79 6.32 -13.12
C ALA A 43 5.81 6.67 -14.26
N ARG A 44 6.05 6.14 -15.47
CA ARG A 44 5.13 6.29 -16.61
C ARG A 44 3.74 5.68 -16.33
N ALA A 45 3.70 4.46 -15.78
CA ALA A 45 2.45 3.80 -15.42
C ALA A 45 1.63 4.61 -14.43
N LEU A 46 2.28 5.20 -13.43
CA LEU A 46 1.64 6.06 -12.44
C LEU A 46 1.14 7.36 -13.04
N LYS A 47 1.97 8.06 -13.82
CA LYS A 47 1.60 9.33 -14.45
C LYS A 47 0.39 9.18 -15.37
N VAL A 48 0.34 8.15 -16.20
CA VAL A 48 -0.78 7.89 -17.13
C VAL A 48 -2.07 7.53 -16.41
N THR A 49 -1.98 7.03 -15.18
CA THR A 49 -3.14 6.70 -14.33
C THR A 49 -3.42 7.76 -13.27
N GLY A 50 -2.71 8.90 -13.28
CA GLY A 50 -2.95 10.05 -12.41
C GLY A 50 -2.41 9.93 -11.00
N PHE A 51 -1.55 8.94 -10.71
CA PHE A 51 -0.87 8.80 -9.42
C PHE A 51 0.46 9.53 -9.40
N HIS A 52 0.86 10.03 -8.21
CA HIS A 52 2.06 10.88 -8.09
C HIS A 52 3.02 10.47 -6.97
N GLN A 53 2.58 9.62 -6.03
CA GLN A 53 3.35 9.29 -4.83
C GLN A 53 4.18 8.03 -5.05
N LEU A 54 5.32 8.16 -5.75
CA LEU A 54 6.28 7.06 -5.94
C LEU A 54 7.25 7.02 -4.75
N TRP A 55 7.40 5.86 -4.13
CA TRP A 55 8.34 5.58 -3.06
C TRP A 55 9.32 4.50 -3.47
N GLN A 56 10.60 4.71 -3.20
CA GLN A 56 11.63 3.70 -3.35
C GLN A 56 12.20 3.36 -1.97
N VAL A 57 12.10 2.09 -1.60
CA VAL A 57 12.67 1.55 -0.37
C VAL A 57 13.98 0.85 -0.70
N ASP A 58 15.08 1.32 -0.09
CA ASP A 58 16.41 0.72 -0.22
C ASP A 58 17.25 1.17 0.98
N SER A 59 17.95 0.25 1.63
CA SER A 59 18.87 0.58 2.73
C SER A 59 20.06 1.44 2.27
N ASN A 60 20.39 1.42 0.96
CA ASN A 60 21.43 2.24 0.35
C ASN A 60 20.81 3.40 -0.44
N GLN A 61 20.73 4.57 0.21
CA GLN A 61 20.19 5.79 -0.38
C GLN A 61 20.91 6.23 -1.66
N ALA A 62 22.24 6.09 -1.73
CA ALA A 62 23.01 6.48 -2.91
C ALA A 62 22.64 5.60 -4.11
N LEU A 63 22.46 4.30 -3.91
CA LEU A 63 22.03 3.36 -4.95
C LEU A 63 20.59 3.65 -5.39
N ALA A 64 19.72 3.97 -4.47
CA ALA A 64 18.34 4.39 -4.78
C ALA A 64 18.32 5.64 -5.66
N ALA A 65 19.06 6.67 -5.27
CA ALA A 65 19.18 7.92 -6.05
C ALA A 65 19.79 7.67 -7.44
N GLN A 66 20.81 6.83 -7.53
CA GLN A 66 21.45 6.46 -8.80
C GLN A 66 20.45 5.82 -9.76
N ARG A 67 19.55 4.94 -9.28
CA ARG A 67 18.54 4.31 -10.14
C ARG A 67 17.53 5.30 -10.71
N LEU A 68 17.14 6.31 -9.92
CA LEU A 68 16.20 7.34 -10.38
C LEU A 68 16.80 8.25 -11.45
N LEU A 69 18.10 8.48 -11.40
CA LEU A 69 18.85 9.31 -12.35
C LEU A 69 19.46 8.52 -13.51
N ASP A 70 19.32 7.20 -13.52
CA ASP A 70 19.85 6.34 -14.56
C ASP A 70 19.23 6.68 -15.93
N PRO A 71 20.04 6.80 -17.01
CA PRO A 71 19.52 7.08 -18.35
C PRO A 71 18.44 6.11 -18.82
N GLN A 72 18.50 4.84 -18.40
CA GLN A 72 17.48 3.86 -18.72
C GLN A 72 16.17 4.14 -17.99
N ALA A 73 16.22 4.58 -16.72
CA ALA A 73 15.01 4.99 -16.00
C ALA A 73 14.34 6.18 -16.67
N ILE A 74 15.12 7.21 -17.03
CA ILE A 74 14.63 8.42 -17.71
C ILE A 74 14.01 8.05 -19.07
N ALA A 75 14.70 7.23 -19.87
CA ALA A 75 14.19 6.80 -21.17
C ALA A 75 12.85 6.02 -21.04
N MET A 76 12.76 5.12 -20.08
CA MET A 76 11.53 4.33 -19.85
C MET A 76 10.41 5.13 -19.19
N ALA A 77 10.71 6.21 -18.48
CA ALA A 77 9.73 7.13 -17.94
C ALA A 77 8.96 7.90 -19.02
N SER A 78 9.59 8.14 -20.19
CA SER A 78 8.91 8.69 -21.37
C SER A 78 8.05 9.93 -21.08
N GLY A 79 8.65 10.95 -20.45
CA GLY A 79 7.99 12.18 -20.03
C GLY A 79 7.34 12.13 -18.63
N ALA A 80 7.58 11.08 -17.84
CA ALA A 80 7.20 10.99 -16.43
C ALA A 80 8.42 11.14 -15.49
N ASP A 81 9.47 11.77 -15.96
CA ASP A 81 10.71 12.05 -15.22
C ASP A 81 10.50 12.96 -14.01
N ASP A 82 9.48 13.81 -14.03
CA ASP A 82 9.05 14.59 -12.87
C ASP A 82 8.65 13.69 -11.66
N LEU A 83 8.09 12.50 -11.89
CA LEU A 83 7.80 11.54 -10.83
C LEU A 83 9.09 10.90 -10.29
N LEU A 84 10.08 10.66 -11.14
CA LEU A 84 11.39 10.16 -10.71
C LEU A 84 12.10 11.20 -9.83
N GLN A 85 12.08 12.46 -10.24
CA GLN A 85 12.69 13.58 -9.50
C GLN A 85 12.02 13.82 -8.13
N LYS A 86 10.72 13.59 -8.03
CA LYS A 86 9.92 13.76 -6.80
C LYS A 86 9.76 12.47 -6.00
N ALA A 87 10.37 11.37 -6.43
CA ALA A 87 10.23 10.10 -5.75
C ALA A 87 10.76 10.18 -4.31
N HIS A 88 9.98 9.64 -3.38
CA HIS A 88 10.37 9.55 -1.98
C HIS A 88 11.32 8.38 -1.77
N HIS A 89 12.23 8.53 -0.82
CA HIS A 89 13.14 7.47 -0.40
C HIS A 89 12.89 7.10 1.06
N ALA A 90 12.90 5.80 1.34
CA ALA A 90 12.87 5.26 2.70
C ALA A 90 13.95 4.17 2.86
N GLN A 91 14.60 4.11 4.00
CA GLN A 91 15.64 3.09 4.29
C GLN A 91 15.05 1.71 4.59
N SER A 92 13.77 1.66 5.00
CA SER A 92 13.05 0.43 5.28
C SER A 92 11.59 0.53 4.85
N LEU A 93 10.94 -0.62 4.63
CA LEU A 93 9.52 -0.66 4.32
C LEU A 93 8.68 -0.10 5.49
N ASP A 94 9.05 -0.41 6.73
CA ASP A 94 8.39 0.13 7.91
C ASP A 94 8.35 1.67 7.91
N GLN A 95 9.45 2.31 7.50
CA GLN A 95 9.51 3.78 7.38
C GLN A 95 8.55 4.29 6.29
N ALA A 96 8.49 3.65 5.13
CA ALA A 96 7.61 4.05 4.05
C ALA A 96 6.12 3.87 4.41
N LEU A 97 5.81 2.86 5.22
CA LEU A 97 4.44 2.53 5.64
C LEU A 97 3.96 3.31 6.86
N GLN A 98 4.86 4.01 7.56
CA GLN A 98 4.56 4.68 8.84
C GLN A 98 3.27 5.53 8.84
N PRO A 99 2.97 6.35 7.82
CA PRO A 99 1.76 7.16 7.79
C PRO A 99 0.52 6.39 7.29
N CYS A 100 0.68 5.19 6.74
CA CYS A 100 -0.39 4.49 6.02
C CYS A 100 -1.32 3.73 6.98
N LEU A 101 -2.63 3.82 6.74
CA LEU A 101 -3.63 3.02 7.45
C LEU A 101 -3.73 1.59 6.91
N LEU A 102 -3.45 1.41 5.62
CA LEU A 102 -3.49 0.12 4.95
C LEU A 102 -2.31 -0.02 4.01
N SER A 103 -1.70 -1.19 3.97
CA SER A 103 -0.70 -1.54 2.98
C SER A 103 -1.04 -2.87 2.32
N LEU A 104 -1.09 -2.87 0.98
CA LEU A 104 -1.38 -4.04 0.16
C LEU A 104 -0.10 -4.53 -0.49
N ALA A 105 0.38 -5.70 -0.09
CA ALA A 105 1.55 -6.34 -0.69
C ALA A 105 1.14 -7.17 -1.91
N PHE A 106 1.69 -6.87 -3.08
CA PHE A 106 1.40 -7.62 -4.31
C PHE A 106 2.44 -8.73 -4.52
N THR A 107 1.99 -9.98 -4.46
CA THR A 107 2.84 -11.16 -4.68
C THR A 107 2.06 -12.30 -5.32
N ALA A 108 2.70 -12.98 -6.27
CA ALA A 108 2.14 -14.17 -6.91
C ALA A 108 2.29 -15.43 -6.04
N ARG A 109 3.26 -15.46 -5.10
CA ARG A 109 3.61 -16.67 -4.33
C ARG A 109 2.90 -16.67 -2.98
N PRO A 110 2.02 -17.67 -2.71
CA PRO A 110 1.49 -17.90 -1.37
C PRO A 110 2.63 -18.27 -0.41
N ARG A 111 2.49 -17.88 0.85
CA ARG A 111 3.42 -18.24 1.93
C ARG A 111 2.68 -18.90 3.06
N GLU A 112 3.36 -19.75 3.80
CA GLU A 112 2.77 -20.44 4.97
C GLU A 112 2.28 -19.45 6.03
N PHE A 113 3.05 -18.37 6.22
CA PHE A 113 2.70 -17.25 7.09
C PHE A 113 2.69 -15.97 6.27
N GLU A 114 1.51 -15.41 6.15
CA GLU A 114 1.30 -14.14 5.48
C GLU A 114 0.12 -13.40 6.11
N PRO A 115 0.04 -12.07 5.95
CA PRO A 115 -1.16 -11.31 6.27
C PRO A 115 -2.38 -11.83 5.51
N PRO A 116 -3.60 -11.47 5.93
CA PRO A 116 -4.81 -11.92 5.25
C PRO A 116 -4.76 -11.67 3.75
N ARG A 117 -4.94 -12.73 2.95
CA ARG A 117 -4.95 -12.64 1.49
C ARG A 117 -6.30 -12.14 0.97
N ARG A 118 -6.24 -11.28 -0.03
CA ARG A 118 -7.39 -10.70 -0.74
C ARG A 118 -7.24 -10.92 -2.25
N SER A 119 -8.34 -11.00 -2.96
CA SER A 119 -8.31 -10.77 -4.41
C SER A 119 -7.94 -9.31 -4.69
N LEU A 120 -7.50 -9.02 -5.92
CA LEU A 120 -7.21 -7.63 -6.33
C LEU A 120 -8.41 -6.71 -6.05
N GLN A 121 -9.60 -7.11 -6.46
CA GLN A 121 -10.83 -6.32 -6.27
C GLN A 121 -11.14 -6.06 -4.79
N GLN A 122 -11.05 -7.10 -3.94
CA GLN A 122 -11.30 -6.95 -2.50
C GLN A 122 -10.29 -6.01 -1.85
N GLY A 123 -9.00 -6.16 -2.15
CA GLY A 123 -7.95 -5.30 -1.59
C GLY A 123 -8.08 -3.85 -2.03
N LEU A 124 -8.33 -3.61 -3.32
CA LEU A 124 -8.52 -2.25 -3.84
C LEU A 124 -9.80 -1.60 -3.31
N LYS A 125 -10.88 -2.37 -3.14
CA LYS A 125 -12.10 -1.87 -2.52
C LYS A 125 -11.87 -1.48 -1.05
N GLU A 126 -11.20 -2.33 -0.26
CA GLU A 126 -10.81 -2.04 1.12
C GLU A 126 -9.97 -0.74 1.20
N ALA A 127 -9.02 -0.57 0.28
CA ALA A 127 -8.21 0.65 0.19
C ALA A 127 -9.04 1.89 -0.15
N LEU A 128 -9.95 1.80 -1.11
CA LEU A 128 -10.80 2.92 -1.51
C LEU A 128 -11.76 3.34 -0.39
N ASP A 129 -12.35 2.38 0.31
CA ASP A 129 -13.24 2.65 1.44
C ASP A 129 -12.51 3.41 2.56
N LEU A 130 -11.27 3.02 2.86
CA LEU A 130 -10.43 3.73 3.84
C LEU A 130 -10.03 5.14 3.37
N LEU A 131 -9.67 5.29 2.09
CA LEU A 131 -9.35 6.61 1.51
C LEU A 131 -10.53 7.59 1.57
N ARG A 132 -11.77 7.08 1.51
CA ARG A 132 -12.99 7.90 1.65
C ARG A 132 -13.32 8.21 3.09
N LEU A 133 -13.19 7.21 3.95
CA LEU A 133 -13.54 7.32 5.35
C LEU A 133 -12.54 8.20 6.13
N TYR A 134 -11.26 8.19 5.72
CA TYR A 134 -10.16 8.92 6.35
C TYR A 134 -9.46 9.83 5.34
N PRO A 135 -9.97 11.07 5.11
CA PRO A 135 -9.50 11.96 4.04
C PRO A 135 -8.04 12.39 4.14
N GLU A 136 -7.44 12.33 5.33
CA GLU A 136 -6.05 12.75 5.56
C GLU A 136 -5.04 11.62 5.52
N ALA A 137 -5.52 10.37 5.55
CA ALA A 137 -4.62 9.23 5.68
C ALA A 137 -4.32 8.55 4.33
N PRO A 138 -3.05 8.17 4.07
CA PRO A 138 -2.68 7.42 2.87
C PRO A 138 -2.87 5.91 3.03
N VAL A 139 -2.89 5.23 1.87
CA VAL A 139 -2.73 3.79 1.74
C VAL A 139 -1.53 3.47 0.86
N ALA A 140 -0.93 2.28 1.02
CA ALA A 140 0.25 1.89 0.26
C ALA A 140 -0.01 0.66 -0.62
N MET A 141 0.49 0.71 -1.87
CA MET A 141 0.57 -0.40 -2.81
C MET A 141 2.03 -0.84 -2.88
N VAL A 142 2.36 -2.03 -2.38
CA VAL A 142 3.73 -2.47 -2.13
C VAL A 142 4.13 -3.58 -3.10
N PHE A 143 5.25 -3.36 -3.78
CA PHE A 143 5.81 -4.27 -4.77
C PHE A 143 7.26 -4.58 -4.42
N GLY A 144 7.65 -5.86 -4.44
CA GLY A 144 9.02 -6.28 -4.17
C GLY A 144 9.91 -6.30 -5.40
N ALA A 145 11.18 -6.63 -5.18
CA ALA A 145 12.17 -6.78 -6.24
C ALA A 145 11.76 -7.84 -7.29
N GLU A 146 12.20 -7.66 -8.53
CA GLU A 146 11.78 -8.43 -9.71
C GLU A 146 12.02 -9.94 -9.56
N ARG A 147 13.16 -10.34 -9.00
CA ARG A 147 13.53 -11.75 -8.84
C ARG A 147 13.07 -12.35 -7.51
N ALA A 148 13.36 -11.65 -6.42
CA ALA A 148 13.12 -12.13 -5.06
C ALA A 148 11.69 -11.87 -4.59
N GLY A 149 11.02 -10.85 -5.13
CA GLY A 149 9.79 -10.32 -4.58
C GLY A 149 10.02 -9.66 -3.21
N LEU A 150 9.01 -9.67 -2.37
CA LEU A 150 9.12 -9.27 -0.96
C LEU A 150 9.70 -10.41 -0.12
N THR A 151 10.55 -10.10 0.85
CA THR A 151 10.97 -11.04 1.90
C THR A 151 9.79 -11.40 2.81
N ASN A 152 9.96 -12.40 3.69
CA ASN A 152 8.92 -12.73 4.66
C ASN A 152 8.67 -11.58 5.65
N ASP A 153 9.73 -10.92 6.12
CA ASP A 153 9.62 -9.79 7.04
C ASP A 153 8.92 -8.59 6.39
N GLU A 154 9.28 -8.26 5.13
CA GLU A 154 8.62 -7.20 4.37
C GLU A 154 7.13 -7.51 4.13
N LEU A 155 6.82 -8.76 3.81
CA LEU A 155 5.44 -9.18 3.62
C LEU A 155 4.64 -9.07 4.92
N MET A 156 5.22 -9.47 6.05
CA MET A 156 4.58 -9.40 7.37
C MET A 156 4.42 -7.96 7.87
N SER A 157 5.22 -7.01 7.38
CA SER A 157 5.03 -5.58 7.65
C SER A 157 3.82 -4.97 6.94
N CYS A 158 3.25 -5.67 5.95
CA CYS A 158 2.07 -5.22 5.24
C CYS A 158 0.76 -5.66 5.92
N SER A 159 -0.32 -4.92 5.68
CA SER A 159 -1.65 -5.20 6.27
C SER A 159 -2.35 -6.36 5.58
N ARG A 160 -2.23 -6.46 4.27
CA ARG A 160 -2.88 -7.47 3.41
C ARG A 160 -1.93 -7.96 2.33
N VAL A 161 -2.21 -9.13 1.82
CA VAL A 161 -1.57 -9.68 0.63
C VAL A 161 -2.58 -9.73 -0.50
N CYS A 162 -2.21 -9.25 -1.67
CA CYS A 162 -3.02 -9.32 -2.87
C CYS A 162 -2.32 -10.12 -3.97
N GLY A 163 -3.02 -11.06 -4.58
CA GLY A 163 -2.59 -11.75 -5.78
C GLY A 163 -3.21 -11.15 -7.02
N LEU A 164 -2.42 -11.06 -8.10
CA LEU A 164 -2.95 -10.79 -9.43
C LEU A 164 -3.35 -12.11 -10.09
N SER A 165 -4.53 -12.15 -10.70
CA SER A 165 -4.95 -13.31 -11.51
C SER A 165 -4.13 -13.35 -12.78
N VAL A 166 -3.21 -14.30 -12.86
CA VAL A 166 -2.32 -14.51 -14.01
C VAL A 166 -2.38 -15.98 -14.45
N ASN A 167 -1.82 -16.27 -15.63
CA ASN A 167 -1.73 -17.64 -16.12
C ASN A 167 -0.94 -18.52 -15.11
N PRO A 168 -1.51 -19.63 -14.60
CA PRO A 168 -0.82 -20.52 -13.67
C PRO A 168 0.51 -21.07 -14.18
N GLY A 169 0.61 -21.29 -15.50
CA GLY A 169 1.84 -21.77 -16.14
C GLY A 169 2.92 -20.69 -16.33
N PHE A 170 2.57 -19.38 -16.20
CA PHE A 170 3.50 -18.27 -16.34
C PHE A 170 3.07 -17.11 -15.43
N GLY A 171 3.21 -17.31 -14.13
CA GLY A 171 2.58 -16.52 -13.07
C GLY A 171 3.34 -15.27 -12.63
N SER A 172 4.41 -14.85 -13.31
CA SER A 172 5.21 -13.67 -12.91
C SER A 172 5.03 -12.54 -13.91
N LEU A 173 4.47 -11.41 -13.46
CA LEU A 173 4.48 -10.17 -14.20
C LEU A 173 5.81 -9.42 -13.95
N ASN A 174 6.26 -8.68 -14.97
CA ASN A 174 7.28 -7.67 -14.76
C ASN A 174 6.79 -6.63 -13.73
N LEU A 175 7.71 -6.05 -12.95
CA LEU A 175 7.38 -5.12 -11.87
C LEU A 175 6.51 -3.95 -12.35
N SER A 176 6.91 -3.24 -13.40
CA SER A 176 6.16 -2.10 -13.92
C SER A 176 4.81 -2.50 -14.54
N GLN A 177 4.72 -3.70 -15.12
CA GLN A 177 3.45 -4.23 -15.62
C GLN A 177 2.48 -4.56 -14.47
N ALA A 178 2.98 -5.13 -13.38
CA ALA A 178 2.16 -5.35 -12.19
C ALA A 178 1.63 -4.02 -11.61
N VAL A 179 2.49 -3.00 -11.50
CA VAL A 179 2.08 -1.65 -11.09
C VAL A 179 1.03 -1.08 -12.04
N GLN A 180 1.24 -1.17 -13.36
CA GLN A 180 0.29 -0.66 -14.37
C GLN A 180 -1.10 -1.29 -14.22
N VAL A 181 -1.16 -2.61 -14.03
CA VAL A 181 -2.43 -3.33 -13.84
C VAL A 181 -3.14 -2.83 -12.59
N VAL A 182 -2.45 -2.78 -11.45
CA VAL A 182 -3.04 -2.35 -10.18
C VAL A 182 -3.49 -0.89 -10.26
N ALA A 183 -2.67 0.00 -10.83
CA ALA A 183 -2.97 1.42 -10.98
C ALA A 183 -4.20 1.65 -11.87
N TYR A 184 -4.29 0.94 -12.98
CA TYR A 184 -5.44 1.01 -13.86
C TYR A 184 -6.74 0.56 -13.18
N PHE A 185 -6.69 -0.59 -12.49
CA PHE A 185 -7.87 -1.10 -11.79
C PHE A 185 -8.30 -0.19 -10.65
N LEU A 186 -7.37 0.35 -9.87
CA LEU A 186 -7.72 1.29 -8.79
C LEU A 186 -8.33 2.58 -9.34
N ARG A 187 -7.71 3.19 -10.36
CA ARG A 187 -8.28 4.37 -11.02
C ARG A 187 -9.70 4.10 -11.55
N HIS A 188 -9.88 2.96 -12.23
CA HIS A 188 -11.17 2.58 -12.78
C HIS A 188 -12.24 2.42 -11.68
N LEU A 189 -11.89 1.78 -10.56
CA LEU A 189 -12.76 1.62 -9.41
C LEU A 189 -13.17 2.97 -8.80
N VAL A 190 -12.23 3.89 -8.62
CA VAL A 190 -12.51 5.25 -8.11
C VAL A 190 -13.47 6.00 -9.04
N MET A 191 -13.25 5.90 -10.36
CA MET A 191 -14.12 6.55 -11.36
C MET A 191 -15.52 5.96 -11.37
N GLN A 192 -15.67 4.64 -11.36
CA GLN A 192 -16.98 3.98 -11.34
C GLN A 192 -17.80 4.37 -10.11
N GLU A 193 -17.21 4.27 -8.94
CA GLU A 193 -17.93 4.60 -7.69
C GLU A 193 -18.21 6.10 -7.57
N GLY A 194 -17.36 6.97 -8.13
CA GLY A 194 -17.65 8.41 -8.19
C GLY A 194 -18.84 8.76 -9.09
N LEU A 195 -19.02 8.03 -10.17
CA LEU A 195 -20.20 8.18 -11.05
C LEU A 195 -21.47 7.67 -10.37
N ASP A 196 -21.39 6.57 -9.62
CA ASP A 196 -22.53 6.02 -8.89
C ASP A 196 -23.01 6.97 -7.78
N GLU A 197 -22.10 7.69 -7.10
CA GLU A 197 -22.46 8.70 -6.09
C GLU A 197 -23.13 9.93 -6.72
N GLN A 198 -22.66 10.40 -7.86
CA GLN A 198 -23.28 11.50 -8.61
C GLN A 198 -24.69 11.11 -9.11
N ALA A 199 -24.86 9.89 -9.60
CA ALA A 199 -26.16 9.38 -10.04
C ALA A 199 -27.16 9.27 -8.87
N LYS A 200 -26.71 8.86 -7.67
CA LYS A 200 -27.53 8.78 -6.45
C LYS A 200 -27.86 10.16 -5.87
N GLY A 201 -26.97 11.15 -6.03
CA GLY A 201 -27.19 12.54 -5.57
C GLY A 201 -28.29 13.28 -6.34
N GLN A 202 -28.70 12.79 -7.52
CA GLN A 202 -29.82 13.33 -8.29
C GLN A 202 -31.17 12.67 -7.98
N GLY A 203 -31.17 11.56 -7.21
CA GLY A 203 -32.37 10.90 -6.73
C GLY A 203 -32.45 11.03 -5.21
N GLN A 204 -33.41 11.77 -4.70
CA GLN A 204 -33.72 11.98 -3.29
C GLN A 204 -33.61 10.69 -2.47
N GLY A 205 -32.67 10.65 -1.52
CA GLY A 205 -32.54 9.58 -0.56
C GLY A 205 -31.46 9.91 0.46
N GLN A 206 -31.81 10.69 1.49
CA GLN A 206 -31.00 10.81 2.70
C GLN A 206 -30.87 9.42 3.34
N GLY A 207 -29.77 8.73 3.09
CA GLY A 207 -29.33 7.65 3.96
C GLY A 207 -29.03 8.20 5.35
N PRO A 208 -29.13 7.41 6.43
CA PRO A 208 -28.91 7.89 7.78
C PRO A 208 -27.50 8.49 7.87
N SER A 209 -27.43 9.81 8.07
CA SER A 209 -26.19 10.49 8.42
C SER A 209 -25.76 9.96 9.78
N VAL A 210 -24.75 9.10 9.81
CA VAL A 210 -24.06 8.76 11.05
C VAL A 210 -23.35 10.04 11.50
N SER A 211 -23.97 10.76 12.41
CA SER A 211 -23.41 11.98 13.02
C SER A 211 -22.30 11.58 13.98
N GLY A 212 -21.09 11.48 13.46
CA GLY A 212 -19.85 11.25 14.22
C GLY A 212 -18.69 11.00 13.26
N SER A 213 -17.55 11.60 13.52
CA SER A 213 -16.31 11.23 12.80
C SER A 213 -16.07 9.73 13.03
N PRO A 214 -15.64 8.97 11.99
CA PRO A 214 -15.30 7.58 12.17
C PRO A 214 -14.19 7.44 13.22
N PRO A 215 -14.18 6.36 14.01
CA PRO A 215 -13.13 6.14 15.01
C PRO A 215 -11.77 6.08 14.32
N ALA A 216 -10.77 6.77 14.88
CA ALA A 216 -9.44 6.83 14.31
C ALA A 216 -8.75 5.46 14.30
N LEU A 217 -8.41 4.94 13.12
CA LEU A 217 -7.60 3.73 13.00
C LEU A 217 -6.15 4.02 13.40
N ALA A 218 -5.50 3.06 14.06
CA ALA A 218 -4.11 3.15 14.42
C ALA A 218 -3.21 3.18 13.17
N PRO A 219 -2.37 4.22 12.98
CA PRO A 219 -1.35 4.21 11.94
C PRO A 219 -0.39 3.03 12.11
N ALA A 220 0.25 2.60 11.03
CA ALA A 220 1.21 1.49 11.07
C ALA A 220 2.31 1.70 12.13
N ALA A 221 2.72 2.96 12.35
CA ALA A 221 3.69 3.31 13.39
C ALA A 221 3.23 2.93 14.80
N SER A 222 1.98 3.24 15.18
CA SER A 222 1.41 2.91 16.50
C SER A 222 1.30 1.41 16.68
N VAL A 223 0.86 0.70 15.65
CA VAL A 223 0.75 -0.76 15.66
C VAL A 223 2.12 -1.41 15.81
N GLN A 224 3.14 -0.94 15.11
CA GLN A 224 4.50 -1.47 15.22
C GLN A 224 5.16 -1.15 16.57
N ALA A 225 4.89 0.03 17.15
CA ALA A 225 5.35 0.37 18.48
C ALA A 225 4.76 -0.59 19.53
N LEU A 226 3.47 -0.88 19.44
CA LEU A 226 2.81 -1.88 20.29
C LEU A 226 3.46 -3.26 20.14
N TYR A 227 3.75 -3.71 18.91
CA TYR A 227 4.40 -5.03 18.71
C TYR A 227 5.78 -5.13 19.33
N ARG A 228 6.61 -4.12 19.14
CA ARG A 228 7.94 -4.10 19.77
C ARG A 228 7.82 -4.22 21.28
N THR A 229 6.87 -3.52 21.88
CA THR A 229 6.65 -3.58 23.33
C THR A 229 6.11 -4.94 23.78
N LEU A 230 5.18 -5.56 23.06
CA LEU A 230 4.68 -6.90 23.35
C LEU A 230 5.77 -7.97 23.21
N GLN A 231 6.67 -7.84 22.24
CA GLN A 231 7.82 -8.75 22.09
C GLN A 231 8.79 -8.60 23.26
N GLN A 232 9.09 -7.37 23.68
CA GLN A 232 9.93 -7.12 24.88
C GLN A 232 9.28 -7.70 26.14
N LEU A 233 7.97 -7.54 26.29
CA LEU A 233 7.22 -8.11 27.41
C LEU A 233 7.26 -9.64 27.42
N ALA A 234 7.12 -10.28 26.26
CA ALA A 234 7.21 -11.73 26.13
C ALA A 234 8.62 -12.27 26.50
N LEU A 235 9.66 -11.53 26.14
CA LEU A 235 11.04 -11.85 26.54
C LEU A 235 11.25 -11.66 28.07
N ALA A 236 10.84 -10.49 28.60
CA ALA A 236 11.04 -10.15 29.99
C ALA A 236 10.26 -11.07 30.96
N SER A 237 9.08 -11.53 30.54
CA SER A 237 8.24 -12.46 31.30
C SER A 237 8.71 -13.93 31.22
N GLY A 238 9.71 -14.25 30.38
CA GLY A 238 10.13 -15.62 30.11
C GLY A 238 9.16 -16.44 29.24
N TYR A 239 8.11 -15.83 28.72
CA TYR A 239 7.18 -16.49 27.80
C TYR A 239 7.83 -16.83 26.46
N LEU A 240 8.79 -16.00 26.00
CA LEU A 240 9.55 -16.17 24.78
C LEU A 240 11.01 -16.47 25.12
N ASP A 241 11.51 -17.63 24.66
CA ASP A 241 12.92 -17.95 24.74
C ASP A 241 13.69 -17.22 23.60
N PRO A 242 14.70 -16.38 23.91
CA PRO A 242 15.52 -15.74 22.91
C PRO A 242 16.25 -16.70 21.97
N LYS A 243 16.56 -17.93 22.45
CA LYS A 243 17.26 -18.95 21.66
C LYS A 243 16.33 -19.71 20.72
N GLU A 244 15.05 -19.78 21.09
CA GLU A 244 14.01 -20.44 20.30
C GLU A 244 12.79 -19.51 20.15
N PRO A 245 12.93 -18.39 19.42
CA PRO A 245 11.86 -17.37 19.30
C PRO A 245 10.59 -17.91 18.63
N GLY A 246 10.67 -19.08 17.98
CA GLY A 246 9.56 -19.72 17.31
C GLY A 246 8.88 -18.79 16.32
N ARG A 247 7.55 -18.93 16.21
CA ARG A 247 6.71 -18.10 15.32
C ARG A 247 5.92 -17.01 16.07
N PHE A 248 6.40 -16.60 17.26
CA PHE A 248 5.69 -15.63 18.10
C PHE A 248 5.47 -14.30 17.36
N ARG A 249 6.55 -13.74 16.77
CA ARG A 249 6.50 -12.49 16.02
C ARG A 249 5.49 -12.56 14.86
N ASP A 250 5.57 -13.61 14.05
CA ASP A 250 4.70 -13.79 12.89
C ASP A 250 3.23 -13.92 13.31
N ARG A 251 2.95 -14.65 14.40
CA ARG A 251 1.60 -14.80 14.93
C ARG A 251 1.05 -13.47 15.46
N LEU A 252 1.87 -12.70 16.14
CA LEU A 252 1.50 -11.40 16.70
C LEU A 252 1.20 -10.39 15.57
N GLN A 253 2.07 -10.32 14.56
CA GLN A 253 1.85 -9.46 13.37
C GLN A 253 0.59 -9.88 12.61
N ARG A 254 0.38 -11.19 12.42
CA ARG A 254 -0.83 -11.70 11.78
C ARG A 254 -2.10 -11.39 12.58
N LEU A 255 -2.04 -11.43 13.90
CA LEU A 255 -3.18 -11.06 14.76
C LEU A 255 -3.59 -9.62 14.47
N ALA A 256 -2.67 -8.70 14.49
CA ALA A 256 -3.00 -7.31 14.35
C ALA A 256 -3.32 -6.89 12.91
N SER A 257 -2.71 -7.51 11.90
CA SER A 257 -3.13 -7.27 10.52
C SER A 257 -4.61 -7.64 10.29
N ARG A 258 -5.19 -8.46 11.16
CA ARG A 258 -6.62 -8.86 11.13
C ARG A 258 -7.54 -7.93 11.90
N THR A 259 -7.06 -7.28 12.96
CA THR A 259 -7.91 -6.57 13.93
C THR A 259 -8.22 -5.13 13.54
N GLN A 260 -7.40 -4.48 12.68
CA GLN A 260 -7.55 -3.05 12.35
C GLN A 260 -7.78 -2.22 13.63
N LEU A 261 -6.78 -2.26 14.54
CA LEU A 261 -6.87 -1.58 15.83
C LEU A 261 -7.21 -0.10 15.67
N LEU A 262 -8.05 0.42 16.55
CA LEU A 262 -8.24 1.84 16.70
C LEU A 262 -7.01 2.46 17.40
N GLU A 263 -6.80 3.76 17.22
CA GLU A 263 -5.64 4.45 17.82
C GLU A 263 -5.67 4.39 19.35
N ASP A 264 -6.82 4.57 19.96
CA ASP A 264 -7.02 4.46 21.42
C ASP A 264 -6.78 3.04 21.93
N GLU A 265 -7.21 2.01 21.20
CA GLU A 265 -6.96 0.59 21.53
C GLU A 265 -5.46 0.28 21.47
N ALA A 266 -4.76 0.74 20.42
CA ALA A 266 -3.33 0.56 20.29
C ALA A 266 -2.57 1.26 21.41
N GLN A 267 -2.96 2.49 21.77
CA GLN A 267 -2.37 3.26 22.87
C GLN A 267 -2.63 2.61 24.22
N LEU A 268 -3.84 2.12 24.48
CA LEU A 268 -4.19 1.41 25.71
C LEU A 268 -3.34 0.16 25.89
N LEU A 269 -3.28 -0.71 24.86
CA LEU A 269 -2.48 -1.94 24.91
C LEU A 269 -0.98 -1.65 25.06
N HIS A 270 -0.48 -0.62 24.38
CA HIS A 270 0.91 -0.19 24.47
C HIS A 270 1.25 0.34 25.87
N GLY A 271 0.39 1.20 26.46
CA GLY A 271 0.55 1.73 27.81
C GLY A 271 0.54 0.66 28.87
N LEU A 272 -0.42 -0.27 28.80
CA LEU A 272 -0.51 -1.42 29.71
C LEU A 272 0.77 -2.28 29.64
N SER A 273 1.19 -2.62 28.42
CA SER A 273 2.38 -3.46 28.22
C SER A 273 3.65 -2.80 28.76
N ARG A 274 3.81 -1.48 28.58
CA ARG A 274 4.94 -0.71 29.15
C ARG A 274 4.92 -0.68 30.68
N GLU A 275 3.76 -0.54 31.30
CA GLU A 275 3.65 -0.53 32.76
C GLU A 275 4.00 -1.90 33.36
N ILE A 276 3.59 -3.00 32.71
CA ILE A 276 3.99 -4.35 33.13
C ILE A 276 5.51 -4.54 32.99
N LEU A 277 6.10 -4.09 31.87
CA LEU A 277 7.55 -4.16 31.63
C LEU A 277 8.34 -3.44 32.73
N LYS A 278 7.90 -2.27 33.19
CA LYS A 278 8.55 -1.54 34.30
C LYS A 278 8.55 -2.33 35.63
N ARG A 279 7.58 -3.22 35.84
CA ARG A 279 7.46 -4.00 37.04
C ARG A 279 8.25 -5.32 36.99
N LEU A 280 8.62 -5.74 35.78
CA LEU A 280 9.41 -6.99 35.58
C LEU A 280 10.93 -6.71 35.56
N GLY A 281 11.36 -5.49 35.32
CA GLY A 281 12.78 -5.06 35.34
C GLY A 281 13.07 -4.19 36.53
#